data_6e066bda3a822ba93e5861da8b48b60f
#
_entry.id   6e066bda3a822ba93e5861da8b48b60f
#
_cell.length_a   1.000
_cell.length_b   1.000
_cell.length_c   1.000
_cell.angle_alpha   90.00
_cell.angle_beta   90.00
_cell.angle_gamma   90.00
#
_symmetry.space_group_name_H-M   'P 1'
#
loop_
_entity.id
_entity.type
_entity.pdbx_description
1 polymer ?
#
loop_
_entity_poly.entity_id
_entity_poly.type
_entity_poly.pdbx_seq_one_letter_code
_entity_poly.pdbx_strand_id
1 'polypeptide(L)'
;NLEYSSMTYHNPLNVGEGGGIWRNIADEGHILAPMFNPDGTLTHSAAYTVGDFWYGKNGIDTEQRILKNTVSATASFLKDKLRIKGDFTFQNNDNDQTQIRVPVPFSRRPGVIEYVGSSKNDIQNTNKTTSYLASNIYGEYEDTFKEVHYFKAMVGYNYEESRMKNVKVLRNGLIFDDAEDLNMALGQTINTEGGYSKWRISGGFFRLNYVFNDRYLLEVNGRLDGSSKFPSDSQYAFFPSVSAGWRVSQEPFWKVPEEIFSNLKVRASYGSLGNGNIDPYSFQELFKIKQSSLVLNGIRPQYTGQPAVIPLGLTWEK
;
A
#
# COMPACT_ATOMS: atom_id res chain seq x y z
N ASN A 1 14.22 -15.83 7.41
CA ASN A 1 14.50 -14.42 7.54
C ASN A 1 13.44 -13.78 8.44
N LEU A 2 13.87 -13.07 9.48
CA LEU A 2 13.04 -12.28 10.36
C LEU A 2 13.46 -10.83 10.23
N GLU A 3 12.50 -9.95 9.97
CA GLU A 3 12.70 -8.51 9.83
C GLU A 3 11.69 -7.80 10.74
N TYR A 4 12.20 -6.90 11.57
CA TYR A 4 11.41 -6.01 12.39
C TYR A 4 11.82 -4.57 12.13
N SER A 5 10.85 -3.69 11.90
CA SER A 5 11.04 -2.27 11.72
C SER A 5 10.03 -1.51 12.57
N SER A 6 10.50 -0.49 13.27
CA SER A 6 9.66 0.46 13.98
C SER A 6 10.07 1.87 13.58
N MET A 7 9.09 2.69 13.25
CA MET A 7 9.27 4.08 12.85
C MET A 7 8.25 4.94 13.56
N THR A 8 8.72 6.00 14.19
CA THR A 8 7.87 7.02 14.81
C THR A 8 8.17 8.37 14.16
N TYR A 9 7.13 9.10 13.79
CA TYR A 9 7.29 10.43 13.24
C TYR A 9 6.13 11.34 13.64
N HIS A 10 6.44 12.63 13.73
CA HIS A 10 5.50 13.70 14.05
C HIS A 10 5.30 14.61 12.84
N ASN A 11 4.05 14.87 12.46
CA ASN A 11 3.68 15.82 11.43
C ASN A 11 2.89 16.96 12.06
N PRO A 12 3.38 18.22 12.03
CA PRO A 12 2.60 19.36 12.49
C PRO A 12 1.36 19.57 11.62
N LEU A 13 0.28 20.01 12.22
CA LEU A 13 -0.98 20.35 11.55
C LEU A 13 -1.23 21.85 11.63
N ASN A 14 -1.95 22.39 10.64
CA ASN A 14 -2.50 23.74 10.69
C ASN A 14 -4.01 23.66 10.89
N VAL A 15 -4.50 24.17 12.02
CA VAL A 15 -5.93 24.18 12.37
C VAL A 15 -6.68 25.37 11.82
N GLY A 16 -5.99 26.46 11.43
CA GLY A 16 -6.59 27.68 10.90
C GLY A 16 -7.24 27.46 9.53
N GLU A 17 -6.48 26.95 8.58
CA GLU A 17 -6.90 26.76 7.18
C GLU A 17 -7.25 25.32 6.82
N GLY A 18 -6.78 24.35 7.61
CA GLY A 18 -6.94 22.94 7.27
C GLY A 18 -6.06 22.47 6.12
N GLY A 19 -5.08 23.28 5.69
CA GLY A 19 -4.06 22.95 4.71
C GLY A 19 -2.77 22.43 5.35
N GLY A 20 -1.81 22.00 4.50
CA GLY A 20 -0.48 21.69 4.99
C GLY A 20 0.25 22.97 5.46
N ILE A 21 0.97 22.87 6.59
CA ILE A 21 1.67 24.03 7.17
C ILE A 21 2.61 24.73 6.18
N TRP A 22 3.30 23.97 5.33
CA TRP A 22 4.21 24.52 4.32
C TRP A 22 3.50 25.31 3.24
N ARG A 23 2.30 24.89 2.85
CA ARG A 23 1.47 25.63 1.90
C ARG A 23 1.04 26.96 2.48
N ASN A 24 0.57 26.97 3.71
CA ASN A 24 0.12 28.22 4.34
C ASN A 24 1.26 29.21 4.54
N ILE A 25 2.46 28.73 4.87
CA ILE A 25 3.66 29.60 4.95
C ILE A 25 4.00 30.19 3.57
N ALA A 26 3.95 29.38 2.52
CA ALA A 26 4.31 29.82 1.17
C ALA A 26 3.26 30.75 0.54
N ASP A 27 1.97 30.46 0.73
CA ASP A 27 0.89 31.17 0.05
C ASP A 27 0.44 32.42 0.85
N GLU A 28 0.50 32.39 2.20
CA GLU A 28 -0.09 33.39 3.07
C GLU A 28 0.94 34.07 4.03
N GLY A 29 2.18 33.62 3.99
CA GLY A 29 3.26 34.21 4.76
C GLY A 29 3.62 35.61 4.26
N HIS A 30 3.29 36.65 5.03
CA HIS A 30 3.65 38.03 4.70
C HIS A 30 5.01 38.39 5.31
N ILE A 31 6.01 38.60 4.47
CA ILE A 31 7.40 38.91 4.88
C ILE A 31 7.50 40.13 5.81
N LEU A 32 6.58 41.09 5.68
CA LEU A 32 6.56 42.32 6.46
C LEU A 32 5.63 42.26 7.68
N ALA A 33 4.87 41.16 7.89
CA ALA A 33 4.00 41.02 9.04
C ALA A 33 4.80 40.55 10.26
N PRO A 34 4.78 41.27 11.39
CA PRO A 34 5.44 40.83 12.60
C PRO A 34 4.79 39.55 13.13
N MET A 35 5.61 38.61 13.60
CA MET A 35 5.11 37.38 14.22
C MET A 35 4.52 37.64 15.61
N PHE A 36 5.12 38.54 16.35
CA PHE A 36 4.74 38.82 17.74
C PHE A 36 4.32 40.28 17.92
N ASN A 37 3.35 40.47 18.77
CA ASN A 37 3.02 41.76 19.35
C ASN A 37 4.09 42.20 20.37
N PRO A 38 4.14 43.48 20.77
CA PRO A 38 5.09 43.95 21.78
C PRO A 38 4.98 43.27 23.16
N ASP A 39 3.82 42.67 23.45
CA ASP A 39 3.57 41.91 24.68
C ASP A 39 3.94 40.42 24.57
N GLY A 40 4.53 39.99 23.45
CA GLY A 40 4.94 38.60 23.20
C GLY A 40 3.86 37.66 22.69
N THR A 41 2.64 38.13 22.54
CA THR A 41 1.56 37.31 21.95
C THR A 41 1.72 37.20 20.44
N LEU A 42 1.24 36.11 19.83
CA LEU A 42 1.20 35.98 18.37
C LEU A 42 0.26 37.01 17.75
N THR A 43 0.64 37.54 16.59
CA THR A 43 -0.28 38.28 15.73
C THR A 43 -1.25 37.33 15.04
N HIS A 44 -2.37 37.85 14.52
CA HIS A 44 -3.33 37.04 13.77
C HIS A 44 -2.68 36.37 12.54
N SER A 45 -1.87 37.13 11.78
CA SER A 45 -1.17 36.62 10.61
C SER A 45 -0.24 35.47 10.97
N ALA A 46 0.52 35.61 12.06
CA ALA A 46 1.42 34.55 12.52
C ALA A 46 0.64 33.32 13.03
N ALA A 47 -0.42 33.50 13.80
CA ALA A 47 -1.24 32.39 14.29
C ALA A 47 -1.89 31.60 13.14
N TYR A 48 -2.26 32.30 12.06
CA TYR A 48 -2.89 31.71 10.89
C TYR A 48 -1.94 30.93 9.98
N THR A 49 -0.69 31.38 9.87
CA THR A 49 0.32 30.79 8.96
C THR A 49 1.27 29.80 9.63
N VAL A 50 1.88 30.21 10.74
CA VAL A 50 2.90 29.43 11.44
C VAL A 50 2.54 29.08 12.88
N GLY A 51 1.35 29.52 13.32
CA GLY A 51 0.96 29.44 14.72
C GLY A 51 0.95 28.03 15.27
N ASP A 52 0.50 27.04 14.48
CA ASP A 52 0.52 25.64 14.88
C ASP A 52 1.93 25.12 15.15
N PHE A 53 2.86 25.45 14.25
CA PHE A 53 4.26 25.09 14.41
C PHE A 53 4.89 25.74 15.64
N TRP A 54 4.57 27.03 15.87
CA TRP A 54 5.09 27.76 17.01
C TRP A 54 4.45 27.32 18.32
N TYR A 55 3.12 27.12 18.31
CA TYR A 55 2.39 26.65 19.49
C TYR A 55 2.76 25.20 19.86
N GLY A 56 3.05 24.37 18.87
CA GLY A 56 3.59 23.02 19.02
C GLY A 56 2.63 22.00 19.64
N LYS A 57 1.30 22.28 19.63
CA LYS A 57 0.29 21.40 20.20
C LYS A 57 -0.50 20.61 19.15
N ASN A 58 -0.52 21.12 17.92
CA ASN A 58 -1.28 20.54 16.83
C ASN A 58 -0.39 19.63 15.99
N GLY A 59 -0.75 18.37 15.90
CA GLY A 59 0.06 17.42 15.16
C GLY A 59 -0.59 16.06 14.98
N ILE A 60 0.10 15.25 14.20
CA ILE A 60 -0.19 13.84 13.99
C ILE A 60 1.06 13.05 14.37
N ASP A 61 0.95 12.29 15.44
CA ASP A 61 1.96 11.33 15.84
C ASP A 61 1.61 9.98 15.24
N THR A 62 2.56 9.38 14.56
CA THR A 62 2.39 8.09 13.91
C THR A 62 3.48 7.14 14.35
N GLU A 63 3.08 5.98 14.83
CA GLU A 63 3.95 4.83 15.07
C GLU A 63 3.61 3.72 14.09
N GLN A 64 4.58 3.33 13.27
CA GLN A 64 4.47 2.21 12.34
C GLN A 64 5.39 1.08 12.78
N ARG A 65 4.84 -0.12 12.94
CA ARG A 65 5.56 -1.33 13.31
C ARG A 65 5.33 -2.39 12.23
N ILE A 66 6.41 -2.90 11.66
CA ILE A 66 6.38 -3.95 10.63
C ILE A 66 7.14 -5.15 11.15
N LEU A 67 6.46 -6.29 11.24
CA LEU A 67 7.05 -7.59 11.48
C LEU A 67 6.88 -8.46 10.24
N LYS A 68 7.98 -8.89 9.64
CA LYS A 68 7.97 -9.80 8.49
C LYS A 68 8.80 -11.03 8.79
N ASN A 69 8.25 -12.19 8.54
CA ASN A 69 8.93 -13.47 8.68
C ASN A 69 8.80 -14.26 7.38
N THR A 70 9.92 -14.75 6.87
CA THR A 70 9.94 -15.61 5.69
C THR A 70 10.72 -16.90 6.03
N VAL A 71 10.06 -18.01 5.88
CA VAL A 71 10.64 -19.35 6.02
C VAL A 71 10.69 -19.98 4.63
N SER A 72 11.86 -20.50 4.26
CA SER A 72 12.06 -21.18 2.98
C SER A 72 12.66 -22.55 3.22
N ALA A 73 12.23 -23.53 2.45
CA ALA A 73 12.75 -24.87 2.47
C ALA A 73 13.03 -25.38 1.05
N THR A 74 14.09 -26.13 0.90
CA THR A 74 14.43 -26.81 -0.36
C THR A 74 14.77 -28.25 -0.05
N ALA A 75 14.16 -29.19 -0.79
CA ALA A 75 14.48 -30.61 -0.74
C ALA A 75 14.97 -31.03 -2.12
N SER A 76 16.13 -31.69 -2.16
CA SER A 76 16.76 -32.20 -3.38
C SER A 76 16.70 -33.72 -3.43
N PHE A 77 16.36 -34.25 -4.60
CA PHE A 77 16.21 -35.67 -4.88
C PHE A 77 16.89 -36.02 -6.20
N LEU A 78 17.10 -37.32 -6.45
CA LEU A 78 17.63 -37.84 -7.71
C LEU A 78 18.98 -37.20 -8.10
N LYS A 79 19.90 -37.05 -7.15
CA LYS A 79 21.20 -36.38 -7.36
C LYS A 79 21.03 -34.94 -7.87
N ASP A 80 20.15 -34.17 -7.21
CA ASP A 80 19.82 -32.79 -7.49
C ASP A 80 19.04 -32.52 -8.80
N LYS A 81 18.65 -33.57 -9.54
CA LYS A 81 17.83 -33.41 -10.74
C LYS A 81 16.40 -32.97 -10.42
N LEU A 82 15.84 -33.37 -9.28
CA LEU A 82 14.54 -32.99 -8.81
C LEU A 82 14.69 -32.16 -7.53
N ARG A 83 14.18 -30.90 -7.55
CA ARG A 83 14.16 -30.02 -6.38
C ARG A 83 12.73 -29.59 -6.10
N ILE A 84 12.31 -29.70 -4.87
CA ILE A 84 11.05 -29.14 -4.38
C ILE A 84 11.40 -27.98 -3.47
N LYS A 85 10.85 -26.80 -3.77
CA LYS A 85 11.09 -25.57 -3.03
C LYS A 85 9.78 -25.01 -2.54
N GLY A 86 9.79 -24.49 -1.33
CA GLY A 86 8.67 -23.79 -0.75
C GLY A 86 9.14 -22.60 0.04
N ASP A 87 8.38 -21.53 0.00
CA ASP A 87 8.52 -20.38 0.88
C ASP A 87 7.17 -19.94 1.43
N PHE A 88 7.22 -19.45 2.65
CA PHE A 88 6.07 -18.92 3.35
C PHE A 88 6.47 -17.61 4.00
N THR A 89 5.74 -16.55 3.69
CA THR A 89 5.95 -15.21 4.23
C THR A 89 4.70 -14.77 4.99
N PHE A 90 4.90 -14.35 6.22
CA PHE A 90 3.91 -13.64 7.01
C PHE A 90 4.43 -12.25 7.33
N GLN A 91 3.61 -11.23 7.11
CA GLN A 91 3.91 -9.84 7.46
C GLN A 91 2.73 -9.23 8.20
N ASN A 92 3.02 -8.57 9.31
CA ASN A 92 2.07 -7.71 10.02
C ASN A 92 2.59 -6.28 10.00
N ASN A 93 1.72 -5.35 9.62
CA ASN A 93 2.01 -3.91 9.62
C ASN A 93 0.93 -3.23 10.47
N ASP A 94 1.34 -2.76 11.64
CA ASP A 94 0.52 -1.99 12.57
C ASP A 94 0.89 -0.51 12.44
N ASN A 95 -0.11 0.33 12.23
CA ASN A 95 0.02 1.77 12.12
C ASN A 95 -0.93 2.41 13.11
N ASP A 96 -0.38 2.99 14.16
CA ASP A 96 -1.07 3.70 15.20
C ASP A 96 -0.84 5.20 15.01
N GLN A 97 -1.92 5.96 14.92
CA GLN A 97 -1.88 7.38 14.66
C GLN A 97 -2.73 8.13 15.69
N THR A 98 -2.13 9.12 16.34
CA THR A 98 -2.82 10.06 17.22
C THR A 98 -2.74 11.46 16.61
N GLN A 99 -3.89 12.07 16.37
CA GLN A 99 -4.02 13.45 15.91
C GLN A 99 -4.63 14.29 17.01
N ILE A 100 -3.97 15.40 17.35
CA ILE A 100 -4.45 16.41 18.31
C ILE A 100 -4.65 17.72 17.57
N ARG A 101 -5.79 18.36 17.82
CA ARG A 101 -6.09 19.68 17.30
C ARG A 101 -6.68 20.55 18.39
N VAL A 102 -6.01 21.65 18.66
CA VAL A 102 -6.45 22.67 19.63
C VAL A 102 -6.36 24.07 19.01
N PRO A 103 -7.19 25.02 19.44
CA PRO A 103 -7.13 26.38 18.94
C PRO A 103 -5.80 27.05 19.26
N VAL A 104 -5.29 27.86 18.31
CA VAL A 104 -4.05 28.60 18.49
C VAL A 104 -4.37 30.02 19.02
N PRO A 105 -3.82 30.40 20.18
CA PRO A 105 -4.08 31.74 20.74
C PRO A 105 -3.30 32.83 19.98
N PHE A 106 -3.94 33.99 19.80
CA PHE A 106 -3.33 35.18 19.25
C PHE A 106 -3.98 36.44 19.85
N SER A 107 -3.40 37.61 19.58
CA SER A 107 -3.97 38.88 19.99
C SER A 107 -3.96 39.91 18.86
N ARG A 108 -5.06 40.66 18.74
CA ARG A 108 -5.17 41.86 17.88
C ARG A 108 -5.07 43.13 18.70
N ARG A 109 -5.28 43.05 20.01
CA ARG A 109 -5.33 44.20 20.92
C ARG A 109 -4.69 43.78 22.26
N PRO A 110 -3.92 44.66 22.92
CA PRO A 110 -3.32 44.32 24.19
C PRO A 110 -4.34 43.79 25.21
N GLY A 111 -3.99 42.70 25.87
CA GLY A 111 -4.80 42.05 26.89
C GLY A 111 -6.02 41.28 26.44
N VAL A 112 -6.24 41.12 25.10
CA VAL A 112 -7.36 40.35 24.54
C VAL A 112 -6.82 39.16 23.77
N ILE A 113 -7.08 37.95 24.23
CA ILE A 113 -6.72 36.70 23.54
C ILE A 113 -7.91 36.23 22.70
N GLU A 114 -7.64 35.98 21.44
CA GLU A 114 -8.53 35.40 20.46
C GLU A 114 -7.92 34.05 19.99
N TYR A 115 -8.64 33.24 19.21
CA TYR A 115 -8.19 31.92 18.79
C TYR A 115 -8.43 31.69 17.30
N VAL A 116 -7.40 31.21 16.60
CA VAL A 116 -7.52 30.64 15.27
C VAL A 116 -7.89 29.16 15.41
N GLY A 117 -8.79 28.65 14.56
CA GLY A 117 -9.22 27.27 14.62
C GLY A 117 -10.13 26.93 15.80
N SER A 118 -10.89 27.89 16.32
CA SER A 118 -11.76 27.73 17.50
C SER A 118 -12.77 26.57 17.42
N SER A 119 -13.09 26.11 16.20
CA SER A 119 -13.93 24.91 15.98
C SER A 119 -13.18 23.60 16.11
N LYS A 120 -11.86 23.64 16.24
CA LYS A 120 -10.98 22.46 16.36
C LYS A 120 -10.48 22.34 17.79
N ASN A 121 -11.07 21.44 18.51
CA ASN A 121 -10.65 21.05 19.87
C ASN A 121 -10.98 19.58 20.01
N ASP A 122 -10.13 18.73 19.44
CA ASP A 122 -10.41 17.31 19.35
C ASP A 122 -9.14 16.45 19.32
N ILE A 123 -9.33 15.20 19.71
CA ILE A 123 -8.35 14.13 19.57
C ILE A 123 -8.93 13.01 18.72
N GLN A 124 -8.11 12.48 17.82
CA GLN A 124 -8.47 11.37 16.95
C GLN A 124 -7.40 10.29 17.00
N ASN A 125 -7.82 9.07 17.35
CA ASN A 125 -6.98 7.88 17.27
C ASN A 125 -7.39 7.02 16.08
N THR A 126 -6.41 6.61 15.29
CA THR A 126 -6.60 5.73 14.13
C THR A 126 -5.65 4.55 14.25
N ASN A 127 -6.19 3.35 14.40
CA ASN A 127 -5.43 2.12 14.41
C ASN A 127 -5.71 1.35 13.13
N LYS A 128 -4.67 1.05 12.37
CA LYS A 128 -4.75 0.29 11.12
C LYS A 128 -3.78 -0.88 11.16
N THR A 129 -4.32 -2.08 11.13
CA THR A 129 -3.53 -3.31 11.03
C THR A 129 -3.70 -3.93 9.65
N THR A 130 -2.59 -4.26 9.01
CA THR A 130 -2.58 -5.00 7.74
C THR A 130 -1.75 -6.26 7.92
N SER A 131 -2.41 -7.42 7.81
CA SER A 131 -1.76 -8.72 7.81
C SER A 131 -1.68 -9.22 6.36
N TYR A 132 -0.48 -9.65 5.95
CA TYR A 132 -0.20 -10.21 4.64
C TYR A 132 0.43 -11.59 4.79
N LEU A 133 -0.03 -12.51 3.95
CA LEU A 133 0.45 -13.88 3.88
C LEU A 133 0.73 -14.22 2.42
N ALA A 134 1.91 -14.76 2.14
CA ALA A 134 2.27 -15.29 0.84
C ALA A 134 2.88 -16.68 0.99
N SER A 135 2.59 -17.56 0.06
CA SER A 135 3.14 -18.90 0.00
C SER A 135 3.41 -19.30 -1.44
N ASN A 136 4.59 -19.81 -1.71
CA ASN A 136 4.96 -20.42 -2.97
C ASN A 136 5.41 -21.85 -2.71
N ILE A 137 4.97 -22.77 -3.56
CA ILE A 137 5.50 -24.13 -3.60
C ILE A 137 5.70 -24.52 -5.07
N TYR A 138 6.87 -25.01 -5.41
CA TYR A 138 7.16 -25.44 -6.77
C TYR A 138 8.19 -26.56 -6.82
N GLY A 139 8.04 -27.39 -7.83
CA GLY A 139 8.98 -28.45 -8.17
C GLY A 139 9.72 -28.12 -9.46
N GLU A 140 11.02 -28.36 -9.47
CA GLU A 140 11.90 -28.24 -10.63
C GLU A 140 12.54 -29.59 -10.92
N TYR A 141 12.49 -30.01 -12.18
CA TYR A 141 13.23 -31.16 -12.67
C TYR A 141 14.10 -30.70 -13.82
N GLU A 142 15.40 -31.10 -13.78
CA GLU A 142 16.34 -30.81 -14.87
C GLU A 142 17.23 -32.03 -15.14
N ASP A 143 17.46 -32.27 -16.43
CA ASP A 143 18.33 -33.34 -16.88
C ASP A 143 18.91 -33.05 -18.26
N THR A 144 20.04 -33.70 -18.57
CA THR A 144 20.67 -33.68 -19.90
C THR A 144 20.68 -35.09 -20.46
N PHE A 145 19.99 -35.28 -21.58
CA PHE A 145 19.91 -36.57 -22.27
C PHE A 145 20.85 -36.58 -23.47
N LYS A 146 21.60 -37.67 -23.62
CA LYS A 146 22.56 -37.86 -24.72
C LYS A 146 23.52 -36.67 -24.91
N GLU A 147 23.85 -35.98 -23.83
CA GLU A 147 24.79 -34.84 -23.80
C GLU A 147 24.37 -33.62 -24.64
N VAL A 148 23.30 -33.71 -25.43
CA VAL A 148 22.86 -32.66 -26.36
C VAL A 148 21.45 -32.12 -26.09
N HIS A 149 20.65 -32.84 -25.30
CA HIS A 149 19.26 -32.44 -24.99
C HIS A 149 19.15 -32.04 -23.54
N TYR A 150 19.26 -30.76 -23.24
CA TYR A 150 18.97 -30.25 -21.91
C TYR A 150 17.50 -29.92 -21.79
N PHE A 151 16.86 -30.39 -20.74
CA PHE A 151 15.47 -30.16 -20.41
C PHE A 151 15.34 -29.72 -18.96
N LYS A 152 14.57 -28.65 -18.71
CA LYS A 152 14.19 -28.21 -17.38
C LYS A 152 12.70 -27.90 -17.36
N ALA A 153 11.97 -28.55 -16.45
CA ALA A 153 10.57 -28.31 -16.18
C ALA A 153 10.38 -27.77 -14.77
N MET A 154 9.48 -26.85 -14.63
CA MET A 154 9.04 -26.33 -13.34
C MET A 154 7.51 -26.26 -13.32
N VAL A 155 6.90 -26.66 -12.22
CA VAL A 155 5.48 -26.48 -11.94
C VAL A 155 5.31 -26.01 -10.51
N GLY A 156 4.42 -25.07 -10.28
CA GLY A 156 4.23 -24.53 -8.95
C GLY A 156 2.89 -23.85 -8.74
N TYR A 157 2.66 -23.50 -7.51
CA TYR A 157 1.48 -22.82 -7.03
C TYR A 157 1.89 -21.67 -6.12
N ASN A 158 1.21 -20.53 -6.28
CA ASN A 158 1.34 -19.33 -5.49
C ASN A 158 0.01 -19.01 -4.81
N TYR A 159 0.07 -18.55 -3.58
CA TYR A 159 -1.08 -18.03 -2.85
C TYR A 159 -0.69 -16.77 -2.08
N GLU A 160 -1.54 -15.75 -2.16
CA GLU A 160 -1.40 -14.50 -1.42
C GLU A 160 -2.74 -14.10 -0.79
N GLU A 161 -2.69 -13.62 0.43
CA GLU A 161 -3.84 -13.02 1.12
C GLU A 161 -3.38 -11.74 1.82
N SER A 162 -4.17 -10.69 1.68
CA SER A 162 -4.04 -9.49 2.51
C SER A 162 -5.36 -9.20 3.20
N ARG A 163 -5.24 -8.84 4.47
CA ARG A 163 -6.37 -8.43 5.32
C ARG A 163 -6.00 -7.14 6.01
N MET A 164 -6.81 -6.12 5.80
CA MET A 164 -6.68 -4.83 6.45
C MET A 164 -7.89 -4.58 7.33
N LYS A 165 -7.65 -4.09 8.53
CA LYS A 165 -8.68 -3.61 9.46
C LYS A 165 -8.23 -2.27 10.00
N ASN A 166 -9.15 -1.30 10.03
CA ASN A 166 -8.90 -0.02 10.69
C ASN A 166 -10.07 0.35 11.60
N VAL A 167 -9.74 1.08 12.65
CA VAL A 167 -10.68 1.71 13.56
C VAL A 167 -10.19 3.13 13.78
N LYS A 168 -11.11 4.08 13.67
CA LYS A 168 -10.87 5.49 13.91
C LYS A 168 -11.88 5.99 14.92
N VAL A 169 -11.40 6.69 15.93
CA VAL A 169 -12.23 7.33 16.96
C VAL A 169 -11.81 8.78 17.07
N LEU A 170 -12.77 9.68 16.97
CA LEU A 170 -12.60 11.11 17.19
C LEU A 170 -13.52 11.54 18.33
N ARG A 171 -12.98 12.31 19.28
CA ARG A 171 -13.74 13.00 20.33
C ARG A 171 -13.31 14.46 20.39
N ASN A 172 -14.28 15.34 20.61
CA ASN A 172 -14.02 16.76 20.80
C ASN A 172 -14.07 17.18 22.27
N GLY A 173 -13.70 18.44 22.54
CA GLY A 173 -13.79 19.03 23.86
C GLY A 173 -12.69 18.57 24.81
N LEU A 174 -11.42 18.64 24.36
CA LEU A 174 -10.25 18.44 25.21
C LEU A 174 -10.33 19.42 26.38
N ILE A 175 -10.10 18.91 27.59
CA ILE A 175 -10.19 19.71 28.84
C ILE A 175 -8.97 20.63 29.04
N PHE A 176 -7.86 20.33 28.36
CA PHE A 176 -6.65 21.16 28.27
C PHE A 176 -5.85 20.79 27.01
N ASP A 177 -5.00 21.69 26.55
CA ASP A 177 -4.34 21.57 25.23
C ASP A 177 -3.25 20.47 25.18
N ASP A 178 -2.80 19.99 26.33
CA ASP A 178 -1.84 18.88 26.44
C ASP A 178 -2.52 17.52 26.72
N ALA A 179 -3.82 17.42 26.52
CA ALA A 179 -4.53 16.16 26.72
C ALA A 179 -4.21 15.16 25.59
N GLU A 180 -3.63 14.02 25.96
CA GLU A 180 -3.21 12.96 25.03
C GLU A 180 -4.15 11.74 25.01
N ASP A 181 -5.19 11.73 25.84
CA ASP A 181 -6.11 10.59 26.00
C ASP A 181 -7.53 10.96 25.55
N LEU A 182 -8.18 10.05 24.85
CA LEU A 182 -9.60 10.17 24.44
C LEU A 182 -10.53 10.44 25.63
N ASN A 183 -10.22 9.95 26.83
CA ASN A 183 -11.02 10.21 28.03
C ASN A 183 -10.93 11.65 28.52
N MET A 184 -9.91 12.40 28.07
CA MET A 184 -9.74 13.83 28.37
C MET A 184 -10.56 14.72 27.43
N ALA A 185 -11.32 14.15 26.50
CA ALA A 185 -12.21 14.85 25.60
C ALA A 185 -13.66 14.66 26.04
N LEU A 186 -14.25 15.69 26.66
CA LEU A 186 -15.56 15.63 27.33
C LEU A 186 -16.70 16.20 26.48
N GLY A 187 -16.43 16.64 25.25
CA GLY A 187 -17.45 17.17 24.35
C GLY A 187 -18.43 16.10 23.85
N GLN A 188 -19.53 16.56 23.31
CA GLN A 188 -20.63 15.68 22.86
C GLN A 188 -20.37 15.01 21.51
N THR A 189 -19.42 15.53 20.71
CA THR A 189 -19.12 14.94 19.40
C THR A 189 -18.22 13.72 19.58
N ILE A 190 -18.77 12.58 19.24
CA ILE A 190 -18.04 11.31 19.16
C ILE A 190 -18.27 10.80 17.74
N ASN A 191 -17.19 10.64 16.97
CA ASN A 191 -17.25 10.03 15.65
C ASN A 191 -16.41 8.75 15.64
N THR A 192 -17.00 7.67 15.17
CA THR A 192 -16.34 6.38 15.03
C THR A 192 -16.48 5.89 13.62
N GLU A 193 -15.37 5.48 13.02
CA GLU A 193 -15.32 4.89 11.70
C GLU A 193 -14.58 3.55 11.77
N GLY A 194 -15.02 2.59 10.99
CA GLY A 194 -14.36 1.31 10.86
C GLY A 194 -14.20 0.93 9.40
N GLY A 195 -13.15 0.19 9.09
CA GLY A 195 -12.92 -0.33 7.75
C GLY A 195 -12.39 -1.75 7.80
N TYR A 196 -12.79 -2.55 6.84
CA TYR A 196 -12.29 -3.89 6.62
C TYR A 196 -12.11 -4.14 5.14
N SER A 197 -10.96 -4.66 4.76
CA SER A 197 -10.67 -5.05 3.39
C SER A 197 -9.91 -6.37 3.39
N LYS A 198 -10.27 -7.26 2.48
CA LYS A 198 -9.61 -8.55 2.30
C LYS A 198 -9.57 -8.90 0.83
N TRP A 199 -8.41 -9.35 0.37
CA TRP A 199 -8.27 -9.91 -0.96
C TRP A 199 -7.37 -11.15 -0.93
N ARG A 200 -7.53 -11.98 -1.96
CA ARG A 200 -6.74 -13.18 -2.20
C ARG A 200 -6.39 -13.28 -3.66
N ILE A 201 -5.18 -13.73 -3.92
CA ILE A 201 -4.70 -14.10 -5.24
C ILE A 201 -4.14 -15.52 -5.14
N SER A 202 -4.43 -16.34 -6.13
CA SER A 202 -3.83 -17.66 -6.24
C SER A 202 -3.52 -17.97 -7.70
N GLY A 203 -2.41 -18.66 -7.96
CA GLY A 203 -2.03 -18.95 -9.31
C GLY A 203 -1.23 -20.24 -9.43
N GLY A 204 -1.58 -21.07 -10.41
CA GLY A 204 -0.77 -22.18 -10.86
C GLY A 204 0.11 -21.74 -12.02
N PHE A 205 1.36 -22.16 -12.03
CA PHE A 205 2.31 -21.79 -13.07
C PHE A 205 3.19 -22.97 -13.50
N PHE A 206 3.64 -22.91 -14.72
CA PHE A 206 4.65 -23.85 -15.24
C PHE A 206 5.67 -23.13 -16.12
N ARG A 207 6.83 -23.73 -16.24
CA ARG A 207 7.90 -23.33 -17.16
C ARG A 207 8.58 -24.58 -17.72
N LEU A 208 8.76 -24.59 -19.03
CA LEU A 208 9.49 -25.62 -19.74
C LEU A 208 10.63 -24.95 -20.49
N ASN A 209 11.85 -25.38 -20.24
CA ASN A 209 13.05 -24.96 -20.97
C ASN A 209 13.61 -26.16 -21.69
N TYR A 210 13.93 -26.00 -22.96
CA TYR A 210 14.60 -26.98 -23.76
C TYR A 210 15.77 -26.34 -24.49
N VAL A 211 16.94 -26.99 -24.43
CA VAL A 211 18.12 -26.54 -25.15
C VAL A 211 18.65 -27.74 -25.93
N PHE A 212 18.81 -27.55 -27.24
CA PHE A 212 19.39 -28.55 -28.12
C PHE A 212 20.77 -28.14 -28.55
N ASN A 213 21.74 -29.04 -28.27
CA ASN A 213 23.15 -28.92 -28.63
C ASN A 213 23.79 -27.55 -28.30
N ASP A 214 23.37 -26.95 -27.15
CA ASP A 214 23.75 -25.62 -26.70
C ASP A 214 23.47 -24.48 -27.71
N ARG A 215 22.78 -24.74 -28.83
CA ARG A 215 22.54 -23.79 -29.91
C ARG A 215 21.13 -23.27 -29.94
N TYR A 216 20.14 -24.15 -29.86
CA TYR A 216 18.74 -23.83 -30.00
C TYR A 216 18.06 -23.87 -28.66
N LEU A 217 17.45 -22.77 -28.26
CA LEU A 217 16.79 -22.62 -26.97
C LEU A 217 15.30 -22.37 -27.20
N LEU A 218 14.48 -23.08 -26.46
CA LEU A 218 13.04 -22.90 -26.42
C LEU A 218 12.59 -22.80 -24.96
N GLU A 219 11.79 -21.80 -24.67
CA GLU A 219 11.15 -21.64 -23.37
C GLU A 219 9.64 -21.42 -23.55
N VAL A 220 8.84 -22.17 -22.82
CA VAL A 220 7.38 -22.04 -22.77
C VAL A 220 6.98 -21.84 -21.32
N ASN A 221 6.23 -20.77 -21.06
CA ASN A 221 5.69 -20.50 -19.74
C ASN A 221 4.17 -20.35 -19.81
N GLY A 222 3.53 -20.68 -18.74
CA GLY A 222 2.09 -20.40 -18.57
C GLY A 222 1.77 -20.17 -17.10
N ARG A 223 0.84 -19.24 -16.86
CA ARG A 223 0.34 -18.94 -15.55
C ARG A 223 -1.18 -18.76 -15.59
N LEU A 224 -1.87 -19.48 -14.73
CA LEU A 224 -3.31 -19.31 -14.49
C LEU A 224 -3.49 -18.62 -13.16
N ASP A 225 -3.88 -17.37 -13.16
CA ASP A 225 -4.10 -16.57 -11.96
C ASP A 225 -5.58 -16.34 -11.68
N GLY A 226 -5.96 -16.43 -10.41
CA GLY A 226 -7.27 -16.09 -9.89
C GLY A 226 -7.18 -15.02 -8.82
N SER A 227 -8.07 -14.03 -8.89
CA SER A 227 -8.14 -12.93 -7.91
C SER A 227 -9.56 -12.74 -7.39
N SER A 228 -9.70 -12.68 -6.06
CA SER A 228 -10.96 -12.37 -5.39
C SER A 228 -11.41 -10.92 -5.57
N LYS A 229 -10.63 -10.09 -6.22
CA LYS A 229 -10.98 -8.69 -6.55
C LYS A 229 -11.93 -8.58 -7.74
N PHE A 230 -12.11 -9.67 -8.49
CA PHE A 230 -13.01 -9.75 -9.63
C PHE A 230 -14.29 -10.55 -9.33
N PRO A 231 -15.37 -10.36 -10.11
CA PRO A 231 -16.57 -11.19 -10.03
C PRO A 231 -16.26 -12.68 -10.21
N SER A 232 -17.05 -13.55 -9.64
CA SER A 232 -16.81 -15.01 -9.61
C SER A 232 -16.63 -15.67 -10.98
N ASP A 233 -17.27 -15.13 -12.00
CA ASP A 233 -17.21 -15.57 -13.39
C ASP A 233 -16.00 -15.05 -14.18
N SER A 234 -15.29 -14.05 -13.62
CA SER A 234 -14.19 -13.33 -14.28
C SER A 234 -12.90 -13.33 -13.45
N GLN A 235 -12.83 -14.18 -12.42
CA GLN A 235 -11.70 -14.22 -11.47
C GLN A 235 -10.41 -14.75 -12.09
N TYR A 236 -10.52 -15.71 -13.03
CA TYR A 236 -9.38 -16.45 -13.55
C TYR A 236 -8.97 -15.99 -14.94
N ALA A 237 -7.65 -15.86 -15.14
CA ALA A 237 -7.08 -15.58 -16.45
C ALA A 237 -5.79 -16.36 -16.67
N PHE A 238 -5.57 -16.77 -17.93
CA PHE A 238 -4.37 -17.48 -18.35
C PHE A 238 -3.43 -16.56 -19.11
N PHE A 239 -2.14 -16.61 -18.77
CA PHE A 239 -1.07 -15.77 -19.30
C PHE A 239 0.04 -16.67 -19.85
N PRO A 240 0.00 -17.02 -21.16
CA PRO A 240 1.05 -17.78 -21.82
C PRO A 240 2.20 -16.88 -22.27
N SER A 241 3.40 -17.46 -22.34
CA SER A 241 4.52 -16.87 -23.06
C SER A 241 5.42 -17.94 -23.66
N VAL A 242 6.02 -17.60 -24.79
CA VAL A 242 6.98 -18.44 -25.50
C VAL A 242 8.19 -17.61 -25.92
N SER A 243 9.38 -18.16 -25.81
CA SER A 243 10.59 -17.56 -26.37
C SER A 243 11.47 -18.61 -27.05
N ALA A 244 12.06 -18.20 -28.17
CA ALA A 244 13.03 -18.98 -28.89
C ALA A 244 14.35 -18.22 -28.97
N GLY A 245 15.45 -18.93 -28.87
CA GLY A 245 16.80 -18.38 -28.95
C GLY A 245 17.71 -19.23 -29.82
N TRP A 246 18.58 -18.59 -30.55
CA TRP A 246 19.60 -19.24 -31.38
C TRP A 246 20.98 -18.65 -31.06
N ARG A 247 21.90 -19.51 -30.64
CA ARG A 247 23.31 -19.17 -30.42
C ARG A 247 24.07 -19.35 -31.74
N VAL A 248 24.10 -18.30 -32.56
CA VAL A 248 24.73 -18.33 -33.88
C VAL A 248 26.22 -18.59 -33.78
N SER A 249 26.88 -18.08 -32.74
CA SER A 249 28.29 -18.27 -32.49
C SER A 249 28.69 -19.72 -32.17
N GLN A 250 27.75 -20.61 -31.87
CA GLN A 250 27.98 -22.04 -31.62
C GLN A 250 27.78 -22.91 -32.88
N GLU A 251 27.44 -22.27 -34.03
CA GLU A 251 27.23 -22.99 -35.27
C GLU A 251 28.56 -23.36 -35.97
N PRO A 252 28.63 -24.49 -36.67
CA PRO A 252 29.84 -24.91 -37.36
C PRO A 252 30.35 -23.96 -38.47
N PHE A 253 29.43 -23.14 -38.97
CA PHE A 253 29.79 -22.13 -39.99
C PHE A 253 30.36 -20.83 -39.39
N TRP A 254 30.26 -20.65 -38.08
CA TRP A 254 30.80 -19.47 -37.40
C TRP A 254 32.31 -19.60 -37.23
N LYS A 255 33.05 -18.81 -37.98
CA LYS A 255 34.52 -18.84 -38.01
C LYS A 255 35.20 -17.63 -37.37
N VAL A 256 34.41 -16.77 -36.74
CA VAL A 256 34.95 -15.59 -36.06
C VAL A 256 35.62 -16.03 -34.76
N PRO A 257 36.87 -15.60 -34.51
CA PRO A 257 37.57 -15.94 -33.27
C PRO A 257 36.83 -15.47 -32.02
N GLU A 258 36.88 -16.26 -30.94
CA GLU A 258 36.20 -15.91 -29.66
C GLU A 258 36.73 -14.62 -29.04
N GLU A 259 38.02 -14.29 -29.30
CA GLU A 259 38.63 -13.06 -28.82
C GLU A 259 37.96 -11.79 -29.44
N ILE A 260 37.34 -11.91 -30.64
CA ILE A 260 36.67 -10.82 -31.35
C ILE A 260 35.16 -10.84 -31.02
N PHE A 261 34.57 -12.04 -31.02
CA PHE A 261 33.12 -12.23 -30.80
C PHE A 261 32.87 -13.50 -30.02
N SER A 262 32.82 -13.38 -28.68
CA SER A 262 32.68 -14.54 -27.77
C SER A 262 31.29 -15.18 -27.80
N ASN A 263 30.23 -14.40 -28.03
CA ASN A 263 28.87 -14.93 -28.04
C ASN A 263 27.93 -14.05 -28.89
N LEU A 264 27.35 -14.65 -29.93
CA LEU A 264 26.25 -14.05 -30.69
C LEU A 264 25.00 -14.90 -30.51
N LYS A 265 23.98 -14.33 -29.86
CA LYS A 265 22.69 -14.96 -29.62
C LYS A 265 21.56 -14.08 -30.15
N VAL A 266 20.70 -14.64 -30.98
CA VAL A 266 19.43 -14.03 -31.43
C VAL A 266 18.31 -14.62 -30.59
N ARG A 267 17.39 -13.78 -30.13
CA ARG A 267 16.23 -14.22 -29.33
C ARG A 267 14.97 -13.48 -29.79
N ALA A 268 13.86 -14.21 -29.84
CA ALA A 268 12.52 -13.68 -30.02
C ALA A 268 11.61 -14.21 -28.90
N SER A 269 10.68 -13.38 -28.45
CA SER A 269 9.72 -13.78 -27.43
C SER A 269 8.35 -13.14 -27.70
N TYR A 270 7.31 -13.86 -27.36
CA TYR A 270 5.93 -13.40 -27.41
C TYR A 270 5.19 -13.87 -26.14
N GLY A 271 4.36 -13.03 -25.55
CA GLY A 271 3.61 -13.40 -24.37
C GLY A 271 2.51 -12.41 -24.03
N SER A 272 1.60 -12.86 -23.18
CA SER A 272 0.55 -12.05 -22.58
C SER A 272 0.81 -11.88 -21.10
N LEU A 273 0.65 -10.64 -20.61
CA LEU A 273 0.71 -10.30 -19.20
C LEU A 273 -0.66 -9.78 -18.76
N GLY A 274 -1.00 -9.99 -17.48
CA GLY A 274 -2.23 -9.51 -16.90
C GLY A 274 -1.99 -8.53 -15.76
N ASN A 275 -2.83 -7.50 -15.70
CA ASN A 275 -2.89 -6.58 -14.57
C ASN A 275 -4.23 -6.75 -13.86
N GLY A 276 -4.20 -7.07 -12.55
CA GLY A 276 -5.37 -7.19 -11.68
C GLY A 276 -5.37 -6.15 -10.55
N ASN A 277 -4.69 -5.01 -10.74
CA ASN A 277 -4.56 -3.98 -9.71
C ASN A 277 -5.81 -3.09 -9.63
N ILE A 278 -6.87 -3.64 -9.03
CA ILE A 278 -8.10 -2.93 -8.69
C ILE A 278 -8.35 -3.03 -7.18
N ASP A 279 -9.15 -2.12 -6.65
CA ASP A 279 -9.54 -2.16 -5.24
C ASP A 279 -10.44 -3.39 -4.97
N PRO A 280 -10.30 -4.02 -3.79
CA PRO A 280 -11.22 -5.07 -3.35
C PRO A 280 -12.66 -4.58 -3.35
N TYR A 281 -13.59 -5.48 -3.71
CA TYR A 281 -15.04 -5.21 -3.74
C TYR A 281 -15.53 -4.21 -4.81
N SER A 282 -14.67 -3.77 -5.73
CA SER A 282 -15.06 -2.84 -6.82
C SER A 282 -16.18 -3.38 -7.73
N PHE A 283 -16.43 -4.69 -7.69
CA PHE A 283 -17.52 -5.35 -8.43
C PHE A 283 -18.83 -5.46 -7.64
N GLN A 284 -18.88 -4.93 -6.40
CA GLN A 284 -20.06 -5.00 -5.55
C GLN A 284 -20.74 -3.63 -5.42
N GLU A 285 -22.05 -3.62 -5.41
CA GLU A 285 -22.82 -2.43 -5.09
C GLU A 285 -22.75 -2.17 -3.58
N LEU A 286 -21.89 -1.24 -3.18
CA LEU A 286 -21.72 -0.85 -1.79
C LEU A 286 -22.50 0.44 -1.52
N PHE A 287 -23.46 0.37 -0.62
CA PHE A 287 -24.18 1.54 -0.16
C PHE A 287 -23.39 2.23 0.96
N LYS A 288 -23.22 3.55 0.83
CA LYS A 288 -22.64 4.37 1.91
C LYS A 288 -23.76 4.87 2.80
N ILE A 289 -23.73 4.52 4.08
CA ILE A 289 -24.61 5.10 5.09
C ILE A 289 -24.09 6.51 5.40
N LYS A 290 -24.96 7.49 5.25
CA LYS A 290 -24.67 8.91 5.53
C LYS A 290 -25.64 9.42 6.59
N GLN A 291 -25.20 10.39 7.38
CA GLN A 291 -26.06 11.12 8.29
C GLN A 291 -26.59 12.37 7.59
N SER A 292 -27.89 12.62 7.70
CA SER A 292 -28.54 13.81 7.14
C SER A 292 -28.00 15.08 7.79
N SER A 293 -27.88 16.15 7.02
CA SER A 293 -27.67 17.49 7.55
C SER A 293 -28.94 18.08 8.16
N LEU A 294 -30.11 17.54 7.81
CA LEU A 294 -31.41 17.98 8.35
C LEU A 294 -31.66 17.30 9.68
N VAL A 295 -32.17 18.07 10.63
CA VAL A 295 -32.65 17.56 11.93
C VAL A 295 -34.16 17.38 11.84
N LEU A 296 -34.65 16.16 12.06
CA LEU A 296 -36.06 15.82 12.15
C LEU A 296 -36.34 15.32 13.58
N ASN A 297 -37.24 16.01 14.28
CA ASN A 297 -37.59 15.70 15.68
C ASN A 297 -36.35 15.59 16.61
N GLY A 298 -35.40 16.51 16.46
CA GLY A 298 -34.18 16.51 17.28
C GLY A 298 -33.12 15.47 16.90
N ILE A 299 -33.34 14.67 15.88
CA ILE A 299 -32.42 13.59 15.43
C ILE A 299 -31.99 13.87 13.98
N ARG A 300 -30.73 13.61 13.67
CA ARG A 300 -30.23 13.55 12.29
C ARG A 300 -30.42 12.12 11.76
N PRO A 301 -31.40 11.88 10.88
CA PRO A 301 -31.63 10.55 10.37
C PRO A 301 -30.46 10.07 9.48
N GLN A 302 -30.21 8.79 9.50
CA GLN A 302 -29.29 8.15 8.57
C GLN A 302 -30.01 7.82 7.27
N TYR A 303 -29.29 7.89 6.16
CA TYR A 303 -29.79 7.50 4.84
C TYR A 303 -28.69 6.80 4.04
N THR A 304 -29.08 5.98 3.08
CA THR A 304 -28.15 5.35 2.14
C THR A 304 -27.98 6.26 0.92
N GLY A 305 -26.72 6.54 0.59
CA GLY A 305 -26.38 7.20 -0.68
C GLY A 305 -26.51 6.22 -1.86
N GLN A 306 -26.53 6.75 -3.07
CA GLN A 306 -26.48 5.92 -4.28
C GLN A 306 -25.18 5.10 -4.28
N PRO A 307 -25.22 3.82 -4.71
CA PRO A 307 -24.02 3.03 -4.88
C PRO A 307 -23.15 3.58 -6.02
N ALA A 308 -21.88 3.26 -5.99
CA ALA A 308 -21.00 3.55 -7.11
C ALA A 308 -21.42 2.72 -8.33
N VAL A 309 -21.28 3.29 -9.53
CA VAL A 309 -21.51 2.55 -10.79
C VAL A 309 -20.42 1.49 -10.91
N ILE A 310 -20.85 0.24 -11.08
CA ILE A 310 -19.95 -0.88 -11.34
C ILE A 310 -19.61 -0.92 -12.83
N PRO A 311 -18.32 -0.91 -13.20
CA PRO A 311 -17.94 -1.11 -14.60
C PRO A 311 -18.39 -2.47 -15.10
N LEU A 312 -19.01 -2.51 -16.27
CA LEU A 312 -19.36 -3.77 -16.94
C LEU A 312 -18.08 -4.47 -17.41
N GLY A 313 -18.03 -5.79 -17.25
CA GLY A 313 -16.91 -6.60 -17.75
C GLY A 313 -15.62 -6.47 -16.94
N LEU A 314 -15.73 -6.18 -15.64
CA LEU A 314 -14.56 -6.06 -14.75
C LEU A 314 -13.80 -7.39 -14.66
N THR A 315 -12.62 -7.44 -15.25
CA THR A 315 -11.71 -8.60 -15.30
C THR A 315 -10.26 -8.14 -15.41
N TRP A 316 -9.36 -9.10 -15.59
CA TRP A 316 -7.95 -8.85 -15.83
C TRP A 316 -7.74 -7.99 -17.09
N GLU A 317 -6.95 -6.95 -16.98
CA GLU A 317 -6.41 -6.18 -18.10
C GLU A 317 -5.27 -6.99 -18.75
N LYS A 318 -5.29 -7.12 -20.08
CA LYS A 318 -4.29 -7.89 -20.86
C LYS A 318 -3.56 -6.98 -21.83
#